data_312f897e06aab670b1d2590ff563b781
#
_entry.id   312f897e06aab670b1d2590ff563b781
#
_cell.length_a   1.000
_cell.length_b   1.000
_cell.length_c   1.000
_cell.angle_alpha   90.00
_cell.angle_beta   90.00
_cell.angle_gamma   90.00
#
_symmetry.space_group_name_H-M   'P 1'
#
loop_
_entity.id
_entity.type
_entity.pdbx_description
1 polymer ?
#
loop_
_entity_poly.entity_id
_entity_poly.type
_entity_poly.pdbx_seq_one_letter_code
_entity_poly.pdbx_strand_id
1 'polypeptide(L)'
;NNRSFYHNYVWTIKQPPKIIFGQNSVNQYVFPDKCLVITSKGAKSRGWLDYSGLNNKIIFDDVEPNPSIETTTKIISKFHDSDFTHIIGIGGGSSMDVAKYCAFKMNKLKIMIPTTFGSGSEVTRISVLKVDGNKKSFHDDKIFADIAIVDSYFIKNSSDEIIKNSVIDACAQATEAYDSKLANPYTKLLCENAFNILENAILNQTYEKLPLGSLMCGLGFGNSSTTLGHALSYVYSNEGYSHGHALAFTTQVAHKFNQS
;
A
#
# COMPACT_ATOMS: atom_id res chain seq x y z
N ASN A 1 13.13 26.99 -17.54
CA ASN A 1 13.36 26.27 -18.80
C ASN A 1 13.43 24.74 -18.66
N ASN A 2 12.50 24.16 -17.89
CA ASN A 2 12.47 22.71 -17.67
C ASN A 2 11.61 21.92 -18.70
N ARG A 3 11.09 22.57 -19.73
CA ARG A 3 10.19 21.90 -20.69
C ARG A 3 10.91 20.99 -21.69
N SER A 4 12.20 21.17 -21.93
CA SER A 4 12.95 20.34 -22.89
C SER A 4 13.44 19.01 -22.29
N PHE A 5 13.55 18.91 -20.96
CA PHE A 5 14.10 17.73 -20.30
C PHE A 5 13.21 16.50 -20.42
N TYR A 6 11.86 16.69 -20.44
CA TYR A 6 10.92 15.57 -20.46
C TYR A 6 10.70 14.96 -21.84
N HIS A 7 10.98 15.69 -22.94
CA HIS A 7 10.74 15.21 -24.30
C HIS A 7 11.78 14.21 -24.80
N ASN A 8 12.98 14.17 -24.16
CA ASN A 8 14.07 13.29 -24.58
C ASN A 8 14.31 12.14 -23.60
N TYR A 9 13.44 11.98 -22.59
CA TYR A 9 13.61 10.96 -21.56
C TYR A 9 12.63 9.81 -21.78
N VAL A 10 13.16 8.60 -21.89
CA VAL A 10 12.32 7.40 -21.96
C VAL A 10 11.94 7.00 -20.53
N TRP A 11 10.65 6.90 -20.27
CA TRP A 11 10.13 6.44 -18.98
C TRP A 11 9.03 5.41 -19.20
N THR A 12 8.86 4.51 -18.23
CA THR A 12 7.93 3.39 -18.30
C THR A 12 6.93 3.47 -17.14
N ILE A 13 5.66 3.21 -17.43
CA ILE A 13 4.60 3.12 -16.44
C ILE A 13 4.31 1.66 -16.17
N LYS A 14 4.30 1.28 -14.89
CA LYS A 14 3.97 -0.07 -14.44
C LYS A 14 2.91 -0.01 -13.35
N GLN A 15 1.92 -0.88 -13.45
CA GLN A 15 0.80 -0.97 -12.51
C GLN A 15 0.19 -2.37 -12.55
N PRO A 16 -0.68 -2.74 -11.57
CA PRO A 16 -1.43 -3.98 -11.67
C PRO A 16 -2.22 -4.06 -12.99
N PRO A 17 -2.34 -5.26 -13.59
CA PRO A 17 -3.12 -5.44 -14.82
C PRO A 17 -4.59 -5.05 -14.67
N LYS A 18 -5.12 -5.15 -13.44
CA LYS A 18 -6.52 -4.82 -13.16
C LYS A 18 -6.66 -4.11 -11.81
N ILE A 19 -7.32 -2.97 -11.83
CA ILE A 19 -7.70 -2.21 -10.64
C ILE A 19 -9.21 -2.06 -10.65
N ILE A 20 -9.89 -2.58 -9.62
CA ILE A 20 -11.33 -2.43 -9.42
C ILE A 20 -11.53 -1.40 -8.33
N PHE A 21 -12.24 -0.33 -8.61
CA PHE A 21 -12.44 0.78 -7.69
C PHE A 21 -13.93 1.09 -7.53
N GLY A 22 -14.38 1.19 -6.29
CA GLY A 22 -15.73 1.66 -5.99
C GLY A 22 -16.28 1.07 -4.69
N GLN A 23 -17.32 1.73 -4.18
CA GLN A 23 -18.02 1.26 -2.99
C GLN A 23 -18.69 -0.08 -3.27
N ASN A 24 -18.59 -1.02 -2.32
CA ASN A 24 -19.11 -2.39 -2.42
C ASN A 24 -18.39 -3.28 -3.46
N SER A 25 -17.31 -2.81 -4.05
CA SER A 25 -16.54 -3.58 -5.05
C SER A 25 -16.02 -4.91 -4.50
N VAL A 26 -15.56 -4.93 -3.25
CA VAL A 26 -15.10 -6.17 -2.58
C VAL A 26 -16.27 -7.09 -2.26
N ASN A 27 -17.37 -6.55 -1.76
CA ASN A 27 -18.56 -7.33 -1.42
C ASN A 27 -19.18 -8.03 -2.66
N GLN A 28 -19.15 -7.36 -3.81
CA GLN A 28 -19.70 -7.87 -5.06
C GLN A 28 -18.74 -8.79 -5.83
N TYR A 29 -17.46 -8.78 -5.48
CA TYR A 29 -16.46 -9.57 -6.20
C TYR A 29 -16.58 -11.04 -5.86
N VAL A 30 -16.57 -11.90 -6.87
CA VAL A 30 -16.59 -13.35 -6.71
C VAL A 30 -15.15 -13.84 -6.70
N PHE A 31 -14.65 -14.17 -5.52
CA PHE A 31 -13.28 -14.67 -5.36
C PHE A 31 -13.15 -16.11 -5.87
N PRO A 32 -11.96 -16.50 -6.37
CA PRO A 32 -11.68 -17.88 -6.70
C PRO A 32 -11.94 -18.83 -5.51
N ASP A 33 -12.34 -20.06 -5.77
CA ASP A 33 -12.66 -21.03 -4.71
C ASP A 33 -11.47 -21.35 -3.82
N LYS A 34 -10.30 -21.53 -4.42
CA LYS A 34 -9.08 -21.99 -3.78
C LYS A 34 -8.15 -20.82 -3.50
N CYS A 35 -8.35 -20.18 -2.35
CA CYS A 35 -7.57 -19.00 -1.94
C CYS A 35 -6.95 -19.21 -0.56
N LEU A 36 -5.75 -18.67 -0.39
CA LEU A 36 -5.16 -18.38 0.92
C LEU A 36 -5.32 -16.88 1.20
N VAL A 37 -6.00 -16.56 2.29
CA VAL A 37 -6.17 -15.18 2.77
C VAL A 37 -5.08 -14.88 3.80
N ILE A 38 -4.36 -13.79 3.60
CA ILE A 38 -3.34 -13.29 4.53
C ILE A 38 -3.80 -11.95 5.06
N THR A 39 -3.91 -11.84 6.37
CA THR A 39 -4.44 -10.65 7.06
C THR A 39 -3.92 -10.55 8.49
N SER A 40 -4.36 -9.52 9.23
CA SER A 40 -4.04 -9.28 10.62
C SER A 40 -5.09 -9.87 11.58
N LYS A 41 -4.75 -9.96 12.87
CA LYS A 41 -5.61 -10.54 13.92
C LYS A 41 -7.00 -9.91 14.01
N GLY A 42 -7.13 -8.63 13.75
CA GLY A 42 -8.40 -7.91 13.86
C GLY A 42 -9.38 -8.10 12.70
N ALA A 43 -8.99 -8.78 11.62
CA ALA A 43 -9.79 -8.85 10.39
C ALA A 43 -11.17 -9.46 10.60
N LYS A 44 -11.26 -10.56 11.35
CA LYS A 44 -12.53 -11.24 11.62
C LYS A 44 -13.43 -10.40 12.52
N SER A 45 -12.92 -9.89 13.62
CA SER A 45 -13.70 -9.09 14.58
C SER A 45 -14.16 -7.75 13.99
N ARG A 46 -13.42 -7.20 13.02
CA ARG A 46 -13.82 -5.99 12.28
C ARG A 46 -14.82 -6.26 11.17
N GLY A 47 -15.19 -7.52 10.94
CA GLY A 47 -16.15 -7.90 9.91
C GLY A 47 -15.62 -7.91 8.50
N TRP A 48 -14.31 -7.78 8.28
CA TRP A 48 -13.72 -7.73 6.93
C TRP A 48 -13.93 -9.03 6.15
N LEU A 49 -13.79 -10.17 6.83
CA LEU A 49 -13.94 -11.47 6.20
C LEU A 49 -15.39 -11.78 5.85
N ASP A 50 -16.35 -11.39 6.70
CA ASP A 50 -17.79 -11.50 6.40
C ASP A 50 -18.18 -10.63 5.22
N TYR A 51 -17.77 -9.36 5.24
CA TYR A 51 -18.08 -8.40 4.18
C TYR A 51 -17.55 -8.85 2.82
N SER A 52 -16.34 -9.41 2.79
CA SER A 52 -15.69 -9.88 1.58
C SER A 52 -16.09 -11.30 1.16
N GLY A 53 -16.84 -12.04 1.98
CA GLY A 53 -17.20 -13.42 1.70
C GLY A 53 -16.03 -14.40 1.75
N LEU A 54 -15.02 -14.11 2.60
CA LEU A 54 -13.77 -14.88 2.68
C LEU A 54 -13.70 -15.84 3.87
N ASN A 55 -14.73 -15.94 4.71
CA ASN A 55 -14.71 -16.75 5.93
C ASN A 55 -14.45 -18.24 5.72
N ASN A 56 -14.81 -18.77 4.56
CA ASN A 56 -14.68 -20.20 4.23
C ASN A 56 -13.37 -20.53 3.50
N LYS A 57 -12.48 -19.56 3.34
CA LYS A 57 -11.17 -19.77 2.71
C LYS A 57 -10.14 -20.25 3.74
N ILE A 58 -8.97 -20.69 3.27
CA ILE A 58 -7.82 -20.90 4.14
C ILE A 58 -7.35 -19.52 4.60
N ILE A 59 -7.18 -19.32 5.90
CA ILE A 59 -6.88 -18.00 6.46
C ILE A 59 -5.64 -18.06 7.35
N PHE A 60 -4.70 -17.15 7.09
CA PHE A 60 -3.65 -16.77 8.02
C PHE A 60 -3.92 -15.34 8.51
N ASP A 61 -4.22 -15.18 9.78
CA ASP A 61 -4.67 -13.91 10.36
C ASP A 61 -3.72 -13.36 11.45
N ASP A 62 -2.45 -13.64 11.34
CA ASP A 62 -1.46 -13.27 12.35
C ASP A 62 -0.29 -12.44 11.82
N VAL A 63 -0.56 -11.57 10.85
CA VAL A 63 0.46 -10.62 10.37
C VAL A 63 0.62 -9.50 11.39
N GLU A 64 1.83 -9.37 11.94
CA GLU A 64 2.20 -8.32 12.86
C GLU A 64 2.41 -6.96 12.14
N PRO A 65 2.25 -5.81 12.85
CA PRO A 65 2.73 -4.53 12.34
C PRO A 65 4.24 -4.57 12.07
N ASN A 66 4.70 -3.90 11.02
CA ASN A 66 6.10 -3.95 10.59
C ASN A 66 6.61 -5.39 10.44
N PRO A 67 6.03 -6.18 9.52
CA PRO A 67 6.23 -7.62 9.48
C PRO A 67 7.67 -7.99 9.12
N SER A 68 8.10 -9.11 9.69
CA SER A 68 9.42 -9.67 9.44
C SER A 68 9.43 -10.67 8.27
N ILE A 69 10.61 -10.91 7.71
CA ILE A 69 10.81 -11.96 6.72
C ILE A 69 10.48 -13.34 7.29
N GLU A 70 10.69 -13.54 8.59
CA GLU A 70 10.37 -14.79 9.29
C GLU A 70 8.88 -15.10 9.26
N THR A 71 8.00 -14.10 9.34
CA THR A 71 6.55 -14.29 9.16
C THR A 71 6.23 -14.85 7.78
N THR A 72 6.87 -14.33 6.74
CA THR A 72 6.68 -14.87 5.37
C THR A 72 7.19 -16.30 5.24
N THR A 73 8.33 -16.61 5.83
CA THR A 73 8.89 -17.96 5.87
C THR A 73 7.95 -18.93 6.57
N LYS A 74 7.38 -18.53 7.71
CA LYS A 74 6.38 -19.32 8.44
C LYS A 74 5.14 -19.62 7.59
N ILE A 75 4.61 -18.63 6.89
CA ILE A 75 3.45 -18.80 6.01
C ILE A 75 3.76 -19.77 4.88
N ILE A 76 4.88 -19.57 4.19
CA ILE A 76 5.31 -20.40 3.08
C ILE A 76 5.49 -21.86 3.55
N SER A 77 6.16 -22.07 4.67
CA SER A 77 6.36 -23.41 5.23
C SER A 77 5.05 -24.09 5.62
N LYS A 78 4.11 -23.33 6.18
CA LYS A 78 2.83 -23.88 6.63
C LYS A 78 1.92 -24.27 5.48
N PHE A 79 1.92 -23.53 4.38
CA PHE A 79 0.94 -23.66 3.31
C PHE A 79 1.48 -24.16 1.97
N HIS A 80 2.77 -24.49 1.86
CA HIS A 80 3.36 -24.89 0.57
C HIS A 80 2.70 -26.13 -0.06
N ASP A 81 2.16 -27.05 0.76
CA ASP A 81 1.44 -28.25 0.28
C ASP A 81 -0.08 -28.04 0.22
N SER A 82 -0.58 -26.88 0.55
CA SER A 82 -2.02 -26.58 0.50
C SER A 82 -2.49 -26.31 -0.92
N ASP A 83 -3.73 -26.70 -1.22
CA ASP A 83 -4.31 -26.53 -2.55
C ASP A 83 -4.98 -25.15 -2.68
N PHE A 84 -4.25 -24.21 -3.25
CA PHE A 84 -4.78 -22.88 -3.59
C PHE A 84 -4.07 -22.31 -4.82
N THR A 85 -4.77 -21.47 -5.55
CA THR A 85 -4.27 -20.83 -6.78
C THR A 85 -3.95 -19.36 -6.56
N HIS A 86 -4.62 -18.72 -5.59
CA HIS A 86 -4.53 -17.29 -5.32
C HIS A 86 -4.17 -17.03 -3.86
N ILE A 87 -3.39 -15.98 -3.64
CA ILE A 87 -3.23 -15.35 -2.32
C ILE A 87 -3.98 -14.02 -2.33
N ILE A 88 -4.83 -13.83 -1.31
CA ILE A 88 -5.56 -12.60 -1.09
C ILE A 88 -4.94 -11.90 0.13
N GLY A 89 -4.42 -10.70 -0.07
CA GLY A 89 -4.00 -9.82 1.02
C GLY A 89 -5.11 -8.83 1.34
N ILE A 90 -5.65 -8.88 2.55
CA ILE A 90 -6.66 -7.92 3.00
C ILE A 90 -6.20 -7.27 4.29
N GLY A 91 -6.07 -5.95 4.29
CA GLY A 91 -5.58 -5.20 5.44
C GLY A 91 -4.84 -3.93 5.07
N GLY A 92 -4.00 -3.47 5.95
CA GLY A 92 -3.08 -2.36 5.70
C GLY A 92 -1.86 -2.79 4.88
N GLY A 93 -0.92 -1.89 4.70
CA GLY A 93 0.32 -2.15 3.96
C GLY A 93 1.09 -3.37 4.48
N SER A 94 1.11 -3.59 5.79
CA SER A 94 1.79 -4.75 6.40
C SER A 94 1.23 -6.09 5.90
N SER A 95 -0.08 -6.27 5.93
CA SER A 95 -0.72 -7.51 5.45
C SER A 95 -0.54 -7.70 3.95
N MET A 96 -0.68 -6.63 3.18
CA MET A 96 -0.51 -6.68 1.73
C MET A 96 0.94 -6.95 1.32
N ASP A 97 1.91 -6.37 2.00
CA ASP A 97 3.34 -6.61 1.72
C ASP A 97 3.71 -8.08 1.98
N VAL A 98 3.23 -8.66 3.07
CA VAL A 98 3.42 -10.10 3.36
C VAL A 98 2.74 -10.96 2.30
N ALA A 99 1.50 -10.64 1.96
CA ALA A 99 0.73 -11.40 0.96
C ALA A 99 1.40 -11.38 -0.42
N LYS A 100 1.84 -10.20 -0.87
CA LYS A 100 2.54 -10.04 -2.16
C LYS A 100 3.86 -10.82 -2.18
N TYR A 101 4.64 -10.72 -1.11
CA TYR A 101 5.91 -11.43 -1.02
C TYR A 101 5.73 -12.95 -0.99
N CYS A 102 4.80 -13.47 -0.20
CA CYS A 102 4.49 -14.90 -0.17
C CYS A 102 4.02 -15.41 -1.53
N ALA A 103 3.12 -14.69 -2.17
CA ALA A 103 2.62 -15.06 -3.50
C ALA A 103 3.73 -15.04 -4.57
N PHE A 104 4.63 -14.06 -4.49
CA PHE A 104 5.80 -13.98 -5.34
C PHE A 104 6.70 -15.22 -5.17
N LYS A 105 7.02 -15.58 -3.92
CA LYS A 105 7.86 -16.74 -3.62
C LYS A 105 7.20 -18.09 -3.98
N MET A 106 5.88 -18.18 -3.82
CA MET A 106 5.11 -19.39 -4.08
C MET A 106 4.58 -19.48 -5.52
N ASN A 107 4.84 -18.45 -6.33
CA ASN A 107 4.36 -18.33 -7.71
C ASN A 107 2.83 -18.47 -7.81
N LYS A 108 2.11 -17.73 -6.96
CA LYS A 108 0.65 -17.68 -6.93
C LYS A 108 0.12 -16.36 -7.48
N LEU A 109 -1.11 -16.36 -7.98
CA LEU A 109 -1.81 -15.16 -8.36
C LEU A 109 -2.17 -14.33 -7.12
N LYS A 110 -2.28 -13.02 -7.26
CA LYS A 110 -2.37 -12.06 -6.16
C LYS A 110 -3.57 -11.14 -6.29
N ILE A 111 -4.38 -11.08 -5.25
CA ILE A 111 -5.48 -10.10 -5.13
C ILE A 111 -5.24 -9.30 -3.86
N MET A 112 -5.11 -7.96 -3.97
CA MET A 112 -4.84 -7.08 -2.83
C MET A 112 -6.02 -6.16 -2.56
N ILE A 113 -6.40 -6.08 -1.27
CA ILE A 113 -7.56 -5.33 -0.79
C ILE A 113 -7.10 -4.44 0.37
N PRO A 114 -6.89 -3.14 0.15
CA PRO A 114 -6.51 -2.23 1.22
C PRO A 114 -7.69 -1.93 2.15
N THR A 115 -7.45 -1.91 3.45
CA THR A 115 -8.40 -1.48 4.48
C THR A 115 -7.98 -0.17 5.12
N THR A 116 -6.74 0.26 4.89
CA THR A 116 -6.23 1.60 5.16
C THR A 116 -5.75 2.21 3.85
N PHE A 117 -5.81 3.53 3.75
CA PHE A 117 -5.56 4.23 2.48
C PHE A 117 -4.39 5.20 2.65
N GLY A 118 -3.18 4.67 2.62
CA GLY A 118 -1.96 5.43 2.82
C GLY A 118 -0.74 4.82 2.15
N SER A 119 -0.49 3.52 2.33
CA SER A 119 0.73 2.88 1.83
C SER A 119 0.80 2.73 0.31
N GLY A 120 -0.35 2.59 -0.36
CA GLY A 120 -0.40 2.30 -1.79
C GLY A 120 0.12 0.90 -2.17
N SER A 121 0.30 0.01 -1.21
CA SER A 121 0.87 -1.33 -1.44
C SER A 121 0.10 -2.15 -2.47
N GLU A 122 -1.21 -1.97 -2.57
CA GLU A 122 -2.07 -2.68 -3.52
C GLU A 122 -1.72 -2.45 -4.99
N VAL A 123 -1.03 -1.36 -5.30
CA VAL A 123 -0.69 -0.99 -6.69
C VAL A 123 0.81 -0.87 -6.94
N THR A 124 1.66 -1.30 -6.02
CA THR A 124 3.11 -1.22 -6.17
C THR A 124 3.76 -2.60 -6.36
N ARG A 125 4.97 -2.59 -6.94
CA ARG A 125 5.85 -3.75 -7.08
C ARG A 125 6.78 -3.93 -5.88
N ILE A 126 6.42 -3.37 -4.73
CA ILE A 126 7.28 -3.26 -3.55
C ILE A 126 6.65 -4.01 -2.39
N SER A 127 7.45 -4.81 -1.69
CA SER A 127 7.15 -5.35 -0.37
C SER A 127 8.21 -4.91 0.62
N VAL A 128 7.80 -4.33 1.74
CA VAL A 128 8.71 -3.88 2.81
C VAL A 128 8.60 -4.84 3.98
N LEU A 129 9.70 -5.47 4.32
CA LEU A 129 9.80 -6.47 5.40
C LEU A 129 11.01 -6.19 6.27
N LYS A 130 10.92 -6.53 7.55
CA LYS A 130 12.08 -6.51 8.45
C LYS A 130 12.99 -7.71 8.17
N VAL A 131 14.27 -7.42 7.95
CA VAL A 131 15.33 -8.41 7.82
C VAL A 131 16.43 -8.04 8.81
N ASP A 132 16.75 -8.93 9.75
CA ASP A 132 17.74 -8.68 10.81
C ASP A 132 17.45 -7.38 11.59
N GLY A 133 16.18 -7.14 11.89
CA GLY A 133 15.71 -5.98 12.66
C GLY A 133 15.57 -4.68 11.89
N ASN A 134 15.96 -4.62 10.61
CA ASN A 134 15.89 -3.42 9.77
C ASN A 134 14.91 -3.60 8.61
N LYS A 135 14.20 -2.54 8.25
CA LYS A 135 13.33 -2.54 7.09
C LYS A 135 14.14 -2.68 5.80
N LYS A 136 13.69 -3.62 4.96
CA LYS A 136 14.22 -3.85 3.62
C LYS A 136 13.10 -3.83 2.60
N SER A 137 13.28 -3.12 1.50
CA SER A 137 12.35 -3.08 0.38
C SER A 137 12.76 -4.12 -0.67
N PHE A 138 11.81 -4.96 -1.04
CA PHE A 138 11.93 -5.92 -2.13
C PHE A 138 11.18 -5.38 -3.35
N HIS A 139 11.85 -5.31 -4.48
CA HIS A 139 11.32 -4.75 -5.72
C HIS A 139 11.38 -5.79 -6.82
N ASP A 140 10.24 -6.15 -7.39
CA ASP A 140 10.15 -7.03 -8.55
C ASP A 140 8.80 -6.85 -9.23
N ASP A 141 8.76 -6.91 -10.57
CA ASP A 141 7.50 -6.80 -11.31
C ASP A 141 6.54 -7.94 -10.97
N LYS A 142 7.06 -9.11 -10.57
CA LYS A 142 6.25 -10.24 -10.13
C LYS A 142 5.61 -10.05 -8.76
N ILE A 143 5.98 -9.00 -8.02
CA ILE A 143 5.36 -8.62 -6.75
C ILE A 143 4.05 -7.83 -6.97
N PHE A 144 3.86 -7.20 -8.12
CA PHE A 144 2.58 -6.55 -8.41
C PHE A 144 1.40 -7.49 -8.18
N ALA A 145 0.34 -6.96 -7.57
CA ALA A 145 -0.95 -7.64 -7.57
C ALA A 145 -1.43 -7.87 -9.01
N ASP A 146 -2.08 -9.02 -9.25
CA ASP A 146 -2.80 -9.26 -10.50
C ASP A 146 -4.10 -8.45 -10.52
N ILE A 147 -4.73 -8.31 -9.35
CA ILE A 147 -5.94 -7.51 -9.15
C ILE A 147 -5.78 -6.73 -7.84
N ALA A 148 -6.02 -5.43 -7.90
CA ALA A 148 -6.22 -4.58 -6.72
C ALA A 148 -7.70 -4.19 -6.66
N ILE A 149 -8.32 -4.37 -5.49
CA ILE A 149 -9.73 -4.00 -5.28
C ILE A 149 -9.78 -2.93 -4.18
N VAL A 150 -10.18 -1.74 -4.54
CA VAL A 150 -10.21 -0.55 -3.67
C VAL A 150 -11.66 -0.19 -3.37
N ASP A 151 -12.07 -0.43 -2.13
CA ASP A 151 -13.44 -0.27 -1.65
C ASP A 151 -13.49 0.71 -0.48
N SER A 152 -14.21 1.82 -0.64
CA SER A 152 -14.35 2.85 0.40
C SER A 152 -15.11 2.38 1.65
N TYR A 153 -15.76 1.22 1.59
CA TYR A 153 -16.41 0.62 2.76
C TYR A 153 -15.48 0.55 3.97
N PHE A 154 -14.23 0.20 3.76
CA PHE A 154 -13.26 -0.02 4.86
C PHE A 154 -12.90 1.25 5.64
N ILE A 155 -13.14 2.42 5.10
CA ILE A 155 -12.93 3.69 5.81
C ILE A 155 -13.89 3.86 6.98
N LYS A 156 -15.12 3.37 6.89
CA LYS A 156 -16.19 3.63 7.86
C LYS A 156 -15.84 3.21 9.29
N ASN A 157 -15.01 2.18 9.45
CA ASN A 157 -14.64 1.61 10.74
C ASN A 157 -13.21 1.96 11.16
N SER A 158 -12.54 2.84 10.42
CA SER A 158 -11.21 3.32 10.79
C SER A 158 -11.30 4.43 11.83
N SER A 159 -10.44 4.37 12.86
CA SER A 159 -10.33 5.46 13.83
C SER A 159 -9.77 6.72 13.15
N ASP A 160 -10.07 7.88 13.73
CA ASP A 160 -9.52 9.17 13.25
C ASP A 160 -7.99 9.17 13.23
N GLU A 161 -7.36 8.52 14.21
CA GLU A 161 -5.91 8.37 14.27
C GLU A 161 -5.36 7.57 13.09
N ILE A 162 -5.97 6.44 12.75
CA ILE A 162 -5.59 5.62 11.60
C ILE A 162 -5.76 6.41 10.30
N ILE A 163 -6.87 7.12 10.15
CA ILE A 163 -7.13 7.97 8.98
C ILE A 163 -6.06 9.04 8.85
N LYS A 164 -5.78 9.80 9.92
CA LYS A 164 -4.76 10.84 9.91
C LYS A 164 -3.37 10.31 9.55
N ASN A 165 -2.94 9.23 10.19
CA ASN A 165 -1.63 8.64 9.92
C ASN A 165 -1.52 8.14 8.49
N SER A 166 -2.57 7.51 7.96
CA SER A 166 -2.61 7.03 6.58
C SER A 166 -2.53 8.18 5.58
N VAL A 167 -3.25 9.26 5.81
CA VAL A 167 -3.24 10.44 4.93
C VAL A 167 -1.90 11.15 4.96
N ILE A 168 -1.29 11.30 6.13
CA ILE A 168 0.05 11.88 6.26
C ILE A 168 1.07 11.04 5.50
N ASP A 169 1.00 9.73 5.62
CA ASP A 169 1.85 8.80 4.86
C ASP A 169 1.66 9.00 3.34
N ALA A 170 0.43 9.01 2.86
CA ALA A 170 0.12 9.20 1.45
C ALA A 170 0.56 10.59 0.93
N CYS A 171 0.34 11.65 1.70
CA CYS A 171 0.78 13.00 1.32
C CYS A 171 2.31 13.11 1.25
N ALA A 172 3.01 12.52 2.21
CA ALA A 172 4.48 12.48 2.20
C ALA A 172 4.99 11.73 0.96
N GLN A 173 4.41 10.59 0.64
CA GLN A 173 4.75 9.83 -0.56
C GLN A 173 4.49 10.62 -1.84
N ALA A 174 3.35 11.30 -1.93
CA ALA A 174 3.02 12.12 -3.10
C ALA A 174 4.02 13.25 -3.31
N THR A 175 4.40 13.95 -2.23
CA THR A 175 5.37 15.05 -2.28
C THR A 175 6.75 14.54 -2.69
N GLU A 176 7.22 13.46 -2.08
CA GLU A 176 8.53 12.88 -2.37
C GLU A 176 8.61 12.33 -3.79
N ALA A 177 7.56 11.66 -4.25
CA ALA A 177 7.51 11.13 -5.61
C ALA A 177 7.49 12.24 -6.66
N TYR A 178 6.84 13.37 -6.37
CA TYR A 178 6.81 14.54 -7.24
C TYR A 178 8.21 15.13 -7.45
N ASP A 179 9.02 15.16 -6.40
CA ASP A 179 10.38 15.72 -6.40
C ASP A 179 11.46 14.67 -6.74
N SER A 180 11.09 13.43 -6.97
CA SER A 180 12.01 12.34 -7.28
C SER A 180 12.75 12.58 -8.60
N LYS A 181 13.99 12.09 -8.66
CA LYS A 181 14.79 12.09 -9.90
C LYS A 181 14.16 11.28 -11.03
N LEU A 182 13.34 10.28 -10.70
CA LEU A 182 12.60 9.45 -11.66
C LEU A 182 11.20 9.98 -11.93
N ALA A 183 10.84 11.15 -11.40
CA ALA A 183 9.57 11.77 -11.70
C ALA A 183 9.43 12.07 -13.20
N ASN A 184 8.23 11.88 -13.69
CA ASN A 184 7.87 12.09 -15.09
C ASN A 184 6.48 12.77 -15.16
N PRO A 185 6.01 13.19 -16.34
CA PRO A 185 4.70 13.86 -16.43
C PRO A 185 3.53 13.06 -15.85
N TYR A 186 3.54 11.74 -15.99
CA TYR A 186 2.50 10.86 -15.45
C TYR A 186 2.53 10.85 -13.90
N THR A 187 3.70 10.61 -13.31
CA THR A 187 3.83 10.56 -11.84
C THR A 187 3.54 11.93 -11.21
N LYS A 188 3.97 13.02 -11.83
CA LYS A 188 3.71 14.37 -11.34
C LYS A 188 2.21 14.71 -11.37
N LEU A 189 1.53 14.38 -12.45
CA LEU A 189 0.08 14.57 -12.56
C LEU A 189 -0.68 13.83 -11.45
N LEU A 190 -0.34 12.57 -11.23
CA LEU A 190 -0.97 11.75 -10.20
C LEU A 190 -0.69 12.27 -8.79
N CYS A 191 0.56 12.57 -8.47
CA CYS A 191 0.95 13.05 -7.14
C CYS A 191 0.32 14.41 -6.81
N GLU A 192 0.28 15.32 -7.76
CA GLU A 192 -0.35 16.64 -7.59
C GLU A 192 -1.85 16.50 -7.32
N ASN A 193 -2.57 15.71 -8.11
CA ASN A 193 -3.99 15.48 -7.89
C ASN A 193 -4.25 14.69 -6.60
N ALA A 194 -3.43 13.69 -6.28
CA ALA A 194 -3.53 12.94 -5.05
C ALA A 194 -3.38 13.86 -3.83
N PHE A 195 -2.37 14.72 -3.81
CA PHE A 195 -2.15 15.67 -2.73
C PHE A 195 -3.36 16.59 -2.52
N ASN A 196 -3.90 17.15 -3.59
CA ASN A 196 -5.07 18.04 -3.52
C ASN A 196 -6.31 17.31 -2.98
N ILE A 197 -6.55 16.09 -3.44
CA ILE A 197 -7.68 15.26 -2.96
C ILE A 197 -7.53 14.94 -1.47
N LEU A 198 -6.34 14.50 -1.05
CA LEU A 198 -6.07 14.10 0.34
C LEU A 198 -6.16 15.31 1.29
N GLU A 199 -5.58 16.44 0.91
CA GLU A 199 -5.65 17.68 1.71
C GLU A 199 -7.10 18.14 1.87
N ASN A 200 -7.85 18.25 0.78
CA ASN A 200 -9.24 18.65 0.82
C ASN A 200 -10.12 17.69 1.62
N ALA A 201 -9.88 16.38 1.49
CA ALA A 201 -10.62 15.36 2.22
C ALA A 201 -10.41 15.49 3.75
N ILE A 202 -9.20 15.81 4.19
CA ILE A 202 -8.91 16.05 5.62
C ILE A 202 -9.49 17.35 6.10
N LEU A 203 -9.30 18.46 5.38
CA LEU A 203 -9.80 19.77 5.77
C LEU A 203 -11.33 19.82 5.86
N ASN A 204 -12.02 19.13 4.96
CA ASN A 204 -13.48 19.11 4.87
C ASN A 204 -14.12 17.87 5.50
N GLN A 205 -13.31 16.96 6.07
CA GLN A 205 -13.77 15.68 6.64
C GLN A 205 -14.58 14.83 5.66
N THR A 206 -14.24 14.89 4.37
CA THR A 206 -14.84 14.10 3.29
C THR A 206 -14.03 12.84 3.04
N TYR A 207 -13.99 11.94 4.03
CA TYR A 207 -13.09 10.78 4.06
C TYR A 207 -13.38 9.73 2.97
N GLU A 208 -14.57 9.74 2.38
CA GLU A 208 -14.92 8.89 1.25
C GLU A 208 -14.06 9.12 0.00
N LYS A 209 -13.37 10.26 -0.07
CA LYS A 209 -12.45 10.59 -1.17
C LYS A 209 -11.02 10.09 -0.95
N LEU A 210 -10.69 9.68 0.26
CA LEU A 210 -9.33 9.23 0.60
C LEU A 210 -8.87 8.02 -0.23
N PRO A 211 -9.70 7.02 -0.52
CA PRO A 211 -9.28 5.90 -1.35
C PRO A 211 -8.78 6.31 -2.73
N LEU A 212 -9.42 7.28 -3.37
CA LEU A 212 -8.98 7.79 -4.67
C LEU A 212 -7.62 8.49 -4.57
N GLY A 213 -7.47 9.37 -3.58
CA GLY A 213 -6.21 10.07 -3.34
C GLY A 213 -5.06 9.10 -3.06
N SER A 214 -5.30 8.11 -2.21
CA SER A 214 -4.30 7.09 -1.88
C SER A 214 -3.94 6.22 -3.09
N LEU A 215 -4.91 5.83 -3.91
CA LEU A 215 -4.68 5.08 -5.15
C LEU A 215 -3.80 5.86 -6.12
N MET A 216 -4.13 7.12 -6.37
CA MET A 216 -3.35 7.99 -7.26
C MET A 216 -1.93 8.20 -6.74
N CYS A 217 -1.77 8.38 -5.43
CA CYS A 217 -0.47 8.49 -4.78
C CYS A 217 0.35 7.21 -4.98
N GLY A 218 -0.24 6.05 -4.74
CA GLY A 218 0.42 4.76 -4.91
C GLY A 218 0.89 4.50 -6.33
N LEU A 219 0.07 4.84 -7.33
CA LEU A 219 0.44 4.76 -8.74
C LEU A 219 1.56 5.74 -9.11
N GLY A 220 1.50 6.95 -8.58
CA GLY A 220 2.53 7.97 -8.80
C GLY A 220 3.86 7.56 -8.18
N PHE A 221 3.87 7.25 -6.90
CA PHE A 221 5.10 6.92 -6.20
C PHE A 221 5.67 5.55 -6.62
N GLY A 222 4.85 4.59 -6.98
CA GLY A 222 5.29 3.29 -7.49
C GLY A 222 6.05 3.36 -8.82
N ASN A 223 5.86 4.43 -9.59
CA ASN A 223 6.54 4.69 -10.85
C ASN A 223 7.67 5.75 -10.74
N SER A 224 8.07 6.07 -9.53
CA SER A 224 9.20 6.96 -9.23
C SER A 224 9.89 6.51 -7.95
N SER A 225 11.14 6.94 -7.71
CA SER A 225 11.81 6.68 -6.45
C SER A 225 11.29 7.62 -5.37
N THR A 226 11.26 7.16 -4.12
CA THR A 226 11.07 8.02 -2.96
C THR A 226 12.34 8.81 -2.65
N THR A 227 12.17 9.99 -2.03
CA THR A 227 13.26 10.87 -1.66
C THR A 227 13.73 10.62 -0.22
N LEU A 228 14.55 11.53 0.30
CA LEU A 228 15.14 11.49 1.63
C LEU A 228 14.09 11.32 2.76
N GLY A 229 12.88 11.86 2.62
CA GLY A 229 11.83 11.77 3.63
C GLY A 229 11.46 10.33 3.98
N HIS A 230 11.27 9.47 2.98
CA HIS A 230 11.01 8.03 3.20
C HIS A 230 12.21 7.31 3.80
N ALA A 231 13.43 7.63 3.38
CA ALA A 231 14.63 7.06 3.98
C ALA A 231 14.71 7.39 5.48
N LEU A 232 14.43 8.63 5.86
CA LEU A 232 14.37 9.03 7.27
C LEU A 232 13.23 8.34 8.03
N SER A 233 12.06 8.17 7.41
CA SER A 233 10.94 7.47 8.04
C SER A 233 11.26 6.01 8.34
N TYR A 234 12.04 5.34 7.53
CA TYR A 234 12.51 3.99 7.79
C TYR A 234 13.44 3.93 9.01
N VAL A 235 14.29 4.93 9.22
CA VAL A 235 15.11 5.03 10.42
C VAL A 235 14.21 5.11 11.65
N TYR A 236 13.25 6.01 11.69
CA TYR A 236 12.31 6.15 12.81
C TYR A 236 11.47 4.90 13.04
N SER A 237 11.00 4.25 11.99
CA SER A 237 10.26 2.99 12.10
C SER A 237 11.12 1.86 12.67
N ASN A 238 12.38 1.81 12.31
CA ASN A 238 13.34 0.83 12.86
C ASN A 238 13.63 1.08 14.35
N GLU A 239 13.43 2.29 14.83
CA GLU A 239 13.49 2.66 16.25
C GLU A 239 12.18 2.41 17.01
N GLY A 240 11.18 1.78 16.38
CA GLY A 240 9.91 1.38 17.02
C GLY A 240 8.73 2.33 16.83
N TYR A 241 8.88 3.39 16.05
CA TYR A 241 7.78 4.28 15.69
C TYR A 241 6.92 3.68 14.58
N SER A 242 5.61 3.97 14.58
CA SER A 242 4.75 3.61 13.45
C SER A 242 5.16 4.35 12.19
N HIS A 243 4.95 3.73 11.02
CA HIS A 243 5.33 4.34 9.73
C HIS A 243 4.64 5.69 9.49
N GLY A 244 3.33 5.78 9.74
CA GLY A 244 2.58 7.05 9.60
C GLY A 244 3.08 8.15 10.53
N HIS A 245 3.38 7.83 11.81
CA HIS A 245 3.95 8.79 12.77
C HIS A 245 5.36 9.23 12.35
N ALA A 246 6.20 8.31 11.87
CA ALA A 246 7.53 8.64 11.40
C ALA A 246 7.49 9.61 10.21
N LEU A 247 6.59 9.38 9.24
CA LEU A 247 6.42 10.28 8.09
C LEU A 247 5.79 11.62 8.48
N ALA A 248 4.89 11.68 9.45
CA ALA A 248 4.34 12.94 9.98
C ALA A 248 5.46 13.87 10.46
N PHE A 249 6.40 13.33 11.21
CA PHE A 249 7.56 14.09 11.70
C PHE A 249 8.48 14.54 10.56
N THR A 250 8.82 13.63 9.64
CA THR A 250 9.69 13.94 8.51
C THR A 250 9.07 14.92 7.53
N THR A 251 7.75 14.90 7.33
CA THR A 251 7.04 15.85 6.48
C THR A 251 7.11 17.27 7.04
N GLN A 252 6.96 17.44 8.35
CA GLN A 252 7.14 18.77 8.98
C GLN A 252 8.54 19.32 8.76
N VAL A 253 9.57 18.48 8.83
CA VAL A 253 10.95 18.86 8.54
C VAL A 253 11.12 19.21 7.06
N ALA A 254 10.60 18.38 6.15
CA ALA A 254 10.68 18.61 4.72
C ALA A 254 9.99 19.90 4.29
N HIS A 255 8.82 20.25 4.86
CA HIS A 255 8.13 21.51 4.59
C HIS A 255 8.96 22.72 4.99
N LYS A 256 9.70 22.65 6.09
CA LYS A 256 10.59 23.75 6.50
C LYS A 256 11.75 23.95 5.52
N PHE A 257 12.28 22.87 4.93
CA PHE A 257 13.35 22.96 3.93
C PHE A 257 12.87 23.51 2.58
N ASN A 258 11.62 23.24 2.18
CA ASN A 258 11.07 23.69 0.90
C ASN A 258 10.55 25.15 0.95
N GLN A 259 10.47 25.76 2.13
CA GLN A 259 10.09 27.18 2.31
C GLN A 259 11.30 28.11 2.44
N SER A 260 12.50 27.59 2.46
CA SER A 260 13.77 28.35 2.46
C SER A 260 14.42 28.32 1.09
#